data_b54e4bc20577d06d7e69de8c5e25680d
#
_entry.id   b54e4bc20577d06d7e69de8c5e25680d
#
_cell.length_a   1.000
_cell.length_b   1.000
_cell.length_c   1.000
_cell.angle_alpha   90.00
_cell.angle_beta   90.00
_cell.angle_gamma   90.00
#
_symmetry.space_group_name_H-M   'P 1'
#
loop_
_entity.id
_entity.type
_entity.pdbx_description
1 polymer ?
#
loop_
_entity_poly.entity_id
_entity_poly.type
_entity_poly.pdbx_seq_one_letter_code
_entity_poly.pdbx_strand_id
1 'polypeptide(L)'
;MLASVNGPRDLQELNAFLLGIPLFAALDEITRRQLAEQLEPVHAAAGDVVIRQGDAGDGLYLVVSGRLRVSVTADGTERVLYDLGRSAIVGEIALLSDRPRAATVRAVRDSDLLLLRASSYTSLIERSPALLAEMARLLVDRLLTVDRLLTVDSRQARPPATRTIAVAAAGQSTGAASLVAEQLTVQLARAGSVFRVDAGVVERQLGPGAAQRGPDDPGRAELTGWLNAVERGHDRVIYQPDAEDTAWSRLCLSQSDVVLLAASAGDDPSIGAVEARALAMGWLRCELVLLHPARPAGTARWLAGRTVADYHHLRAHRPGDVARLARMMTGAGCGLVLGGGGARGIAHLGVIRALEEAGVPIDVVGGTSMGAIMAGLCALGMDHAERVARVTAIARNGRRLLTPTLPLIALSAGRHLDRILTENLGSGPIEDLPLRFFCISANLNRAEEVIHERGPLWPAVRASLALPGIFPPVYTAGDLLIDGSAVDNVPVDVMRDRVGNGRIVAVNVSPEVEPLTAAPFEAGLSGWRVLGHRLNPFAPPQPVPSVVDILSRSTGLSQVRHQRAALDGDHIDLLLRPPVAGIGSLDFKGGLALIEVGYRHTVEALAKSGLAERFAT
;
A
#
# COMPACT_ATOMS: atom_id res chain seq x y z
N MET A 1 -43.84 8.56 5.64
CA MET A 1 -43.27 8.26 6.96
C MET A 1 -41.78 8.48 6.82
N LEU A 2 -41.28 9.67 7.22
CA LEU A 2 -39.88 10.05 7.06
C LEU A 2 -39.07 9.33 8.12
N ALA A 3 -38.21 8.38 7.69
CA ALA A 3 -37.21 7.79 8.57
C ALA A 3 -36.35 8.94 9.12
N SER A 4 -36.17 8.99 10.44
CA SER A 4 -35.44 10.03 11.15
C SER A 4 -33.97 10.01 10.76
N VAL A 5 -33.55 10.94 9.92
CA VAL A 5 -32.16 11.17 9.56
C VAL A 5 -31.43 11.75 10.78
N ASN A 6 -30.32 11.14 11.19
CA ASN A 6 -29.45 11.61 12.28
C ASN A 6 -28.47 12.72 11.81
N GLY A 7 -29.00 13.71 11.07
CA GLY A 7 -28.27 14.95 10.73
C GLY A 7 -28.31 15.98 11.85
N PRO A 8 -27.63 17.12 11.66
CA PRO A 8 -27.75 18.27 12.57
C PRO A 8 -29.23 18.60 12.79
N ARG A 9 -29.66 18.57 14.07
CA ARG A 9 -31.09 18.62 14.43
C ARG A 9 -31.66 20.03 14.48
N ASP A 10 -30.82 21.04 14.49
CA ASP A 10 -31.22 22.43 14.44
C ASP A 10 -30.35 23.26 13.47
N LEU A 11 -30.85 24.42 13.10
CA LEU A 11 -30.18 25.35 12.19
C LEU A 11 -28.83 25.84 12.74
N GLN A 12 -28.61 25.78 14.04
CA GLN A 12 -27.38 26.20 14.69
C GLN A 12 -26.27 25.18 14.51
N GLU A 13 -26.58 23.89 14.72
CA GLU A 13 -25.63 22.78 14.45
C GLU A 13 -25.30 22.70 12.96
N LEU A 14 -26.30 22.91 12.09
CA LEU A 14 -26.12 22.88 10.65
C LEU A 14 -25.23 24.03 10.17
N ASN A 15 -25.42 25.24 10.69
CA ASN A 15 -24.58 26.39 10.41
C ASN A 15 -23.13 26.16 10.89
N ALA A 16 -22.94 25.58 12.06
CA ALA A 16 -21.61 25.21 12.57
C ALA A 16 -20.93 24.15 11.70
N PHE A 17 -21.70 23.17 11.20
CA PHE A 17 -21.18 22.15 10.29
C PHE A 17 -20.73 22.77 8.96
N LEU A 18 -21.54 23.66 8.37
CA LEU A 18 -21.22 24.37 7.12
C LEU A 18 -19.98 25.26 7.27
N LEU A 19 -19.82 25.91 8.42
CA LEU A 19 -18.62 26.71 8.71
C LEU A 19 -17.32 25.89 8.69
N GLY A 20 -17.39 24.60 9.02
CA GLY A 20 -16.28 23.67 8.95
C GLY A 20 -15.93 23.21 7.53
N ILE A 21 -16.69 23.59 6.51
CA ILE A 21 -16.45 23.23 5.10
C ILE A 21 -15.88 24.45 4.38
N PRO A 22 -14.64 24.40 3.83
CA PRO A 22 -13.98 25.57 3.22
C PRO A 22 -14.85 26.30 2.20
N LEU A 23 -15.59 25.57 1.37
CA LEU A 23 -16.50 26.11 0.37
C LEU A 23 -17.56 27.06 0.97
N PHE A 24 -18.13 26.70 2.11
CA PHE A 24 -19.20 27.45 2.76
C PHE A 24 -18.72 28.35 3.89
N ALA A 25 -17.49 28.16 4.36
CA ALA A 25 -16.86 29.05 5.32
C ALA A 25 -16.67 30.47 4.77
N ALA A 26 -16.50 30.59 3.46
CA ALA A 26 -16.36 31.88 2.76
C ALA A 26 -17.68 32.68 2.66
N LEU A 27 -18.83 32.08 2.97
CA LEU A 27 -20.14 32.76 2.96
C LEU A 27 -20.34 33.60 4.24
N ASP A 28 -21.03 34.72 4.12
CA ASP A 28 -21.52 35.47 5.28
C ASP A 28 -22.57 34.65 6.06
N GLU A 29 -22.80 35.00 7.31
CA GLU A 29 -23.67 34.26 8.21
C GLU A 29 -25.12 34.15 7.72
N ILE A 30 -25.62 35.22 7.08
CA ILE A 30 -27.01 35.28 6.59
C ILE A 30 -27.17 34.31 5.43
N THR A 31 -26.28 34.35 4.45
CA THR A 31 -26.29 33.48 3.28
C THR A 31 -26.10 32.00 3.68
N ARG A 32 -25.21 31.73 4.63
CA ARG A 32 -24.99 30.36 5.15
C ARG A 32 -26.22 29.83 5.89
N ARG A 33 -26.95 30.65 6.61
CA ARG A 33 -28.20 30.29 7.28
C ARG A 33 -29.31 29.98 6.27
N GLN A 34 -29.43 30.80 5.22
CA GLN A 34 -30.38 30.56 4.11
C GLN A 34 -30.05 29.26 3.37
N LEU A 35 -28.75 28.95 3.18
CA LEU A 35 -28.31 27.68 2.63
C LEU A 35 -28.73 26.51 3.53
N ALA A 36 -28.53 26.62 4.84
CA ALA A 36 -28.89 25.59 5.79
C ALA A 36 -30.38 25.20 5.72
N GLU A 37 -31.25 26.18 5.47
CA GLU A 37 -32.71 25.97 5.32
C GLU A 37 -33.09 25.21 4.03
N GLN A 38 -32.22 25.17 3.03
CA GLN A 38 -32.44 24.52 1.72
C GLN A 38 -31.84 23.13 1.62
N LEU A 39 -31.09 22.68 2.64
CA LEU A 39 -30.46 21.37 2.66
C LEU A 39 -31.46 20.29 3.05
N GLU A 40 -31.57 19.28 2.19
CA GLU A 40 -32.44 18.13 2.41
C GLU A 40 -31.63 16.96 2.99
N PRO A 41 -32.02 16.38 4.13
CA PRO A 41 -31.35 15.23 4.69
C PRO A 41 -31.62 13.97 3.84
N VAL A 42 -30.55 13.21 3.54
CA VAL A 42 -30.58 11.96 2.79
C VAL A 42 -29.79 10.92 3.55
N HIS A 43 -30.38 9.76 3.78
CA HIS A 43 -29.68 8.61 4.32
C HIS A 43 -29.36 7.62 3.20
N ALA A 44 -28.10 7.15 3.15
CA ALA A 44 -27.63 6.12 2.24
C ALA A 44 -27.10 4.94 3.05
N ALA A 45 -27.69 3.78 2.89
CA ALA A 45 -27.22 2.55 3.51
C ALA A 45 -25.90 2.08 2.84
N ALA A 46 -25.11 1.31 3.57
CA ALA A 46 -23.90 0.70 3.03
C ALA A 46 -24.21 -0.09 1.75
N GLY A 47 -23.53 0.24 0.65
CA GLY A 47 -23.75 -0.34 -0.67
C GLY A 47 -24.64 0.48 -1.59
N ASP A 48 -25.41 1.43 -1.08
CA ASP A 48 -26.29 2.26 -1.91
C ASP A 48 -25.50 3.13 -2.91
N VAL A 49 -26.05 3.26 -4.11
CA VAL A 49 -25.52 4.16 -5.14
C VAL A 49 -26.21 5.51 -4.98
N VAL A 50 -25.48 6.48 -4.44
CA VAL A 50 -25.93 7.87 -4.24
C VAL A 50 -25.98 8.66 -5.57
N ILE A 51 -24.97 8.43 -6.41
CA ILE A 51 -24.84 9.03 -7.74
C ILE A 51 -24.42 7.92 -8.70
N ARG A 52 -25.04 7.85 -9.88
CA ARG A 52 -24.65 6.90 -10.94
C ARG A 52 -24.00 7.65 -12.09
N GLN A 53 -22.87 7.16 -12.57
CA GLN A 53 -22.19 7.68 -13.75
C GLN A 53 -23.14 7.70 -14.96
N GLY A 54 -23.20 8.82 -15.67
CA GLY A 54 -24.07 9.02 -16.84
C GLY A 54 -25.45 9.61 -16.53
N ASP A 55 -25.90 9.63 -15.27
CA ASP A 55 -27.19 10.23 -14.89
C ASP A 55 -27.12 11.76 -14.98
N ALA A 56 -28.29 12.40 -15.03
CA ALA A 56 -28.40 13.86 -14.95
C ALA A 56 -28.05 14.36 -13.55
N GLY A 57 -27.46 15.54 -13.46
CA GLY A 57 -27.11 16.15 -12.17
C GLY A 57 -28.32 16.81 -11.52
N ASP A 58 -28.81 16.28 -10.40
CA ASP A 58 -29.96 16.79 -9.62
C ASP A 58 -29.57 17.74 -8.46
N GLY A 59 -28.30 17.68 -8.04
CA GLY A 59 -27.79 18.47 -6.93
C GLY A 59 -26.38 18.04 -6.53
N LEU A 60 -25.88 18.58 -5.43
CA LEU A 60 -24.66 18.15 -4.76
C LEU A 60 -24.98 17.61 -3.37
N TYR A 61 -24.15 16.72 -2.90
CA TYR A 61 -24.29 16.07 -1.61
C TYR A 61 -23.12 16.45 -0.69
N LEU A 62 -23.44 16.73 0.57
CA LEU A 62 -22.46 16.96 1.64
C LEU A 62 -22.47 15.77 2.58
N VAL A 63 -21.32 15.23 2.91
CA VAL A 63 -21.20 14.10 3.84
C VAL A 63 -21.19 14.59 5.28
N VAL A 64 -22.26 14.32 6.02
CA VAL A 64 -22.38 14.62 7.45
C VAL A 64 -21.70 13.55 8.30
N SER A 65 -22.00 12.29 8.00
CA SER A 65 -21.36 11.11 8.59
C SER A 65 -21.25 10.02 7.54
N GLY A 66 -20.38 9.05 7.76
CA GLY A 66 -20.23 7.94 6.82
C GLY A 66 -19.03 8.08 5.88
N ARG A 67 -19.05 7.30 4.78
CA ARG A 67 -18.01 7.28 3.75
C ARG A 67 -18.60 6.95 2.39
N LEU A 68 -18.25 7.72 1.39
CA LEU A 68 -18.63 7.51 0.00
C LEU A 68 -17.40 7.13 -0.82
N ARG A 69 -17.55 6.18 -1.74
CA ARG A 69 -16.54 5.79 -2.73
C ARG A 69 -16.91 6.33 -4.09
N VAL A 70 -15.95 6.99 -4.74
CA VAL A 70 -16.08 7.49 -6.10
C VAL A 70 -15.37 6.52 -7.04
N SER A 71 -16.07 6.03 -8.06
CA SER A 71 -15.55 5.12 -9.07
C SER A 71 -16.01 5.52 -10.46
N VAL A 72 -15.21 5.12 -11.47
CA VAL A 72 -15.52 5.33 -12.89
C VAL A 72 -15.48 4.00 -13.60
N THR A 73 -16.48 3.73 -14.44
CA THR A 73 -16.48 2.56 -15.32
C THR A 73 -15.95 2.97 -16.68
N ALA A 74 -14.83 2.37 -17.10
CA ALA A 74 -14.24 2.53 -18.44
C ALA A 74 -13.94 1.13 -19.00
N ASP A 75 -14.30 0.89 -20.26
CA ASP A 75 -14.09 -0.39 -20.96
C ASP A 75 -14.65 -1.62 -20.20
N GLY A 76 -15.77 -1.42 -19.48
CA GLY A 76 -16.43 -2.48 -18.70
C GLY A 76 -15.74 -2.78 -17.35
N THR A 77 -14.68 -2.07 -17.00
CA THR A 77 -13.96 -2.23 -15.73
C THR A 77 -14.24 -1.05 -14.81
N GLU A 78 -14.69 -1.34 -13.58
CA GLU A 78 -14.86 -0.32 -12.55
C GLU A 78 -13.49 0.00 -11.91
N ARG A 79 -13.12 1.29 -11.89
CA ARG A 79 -11.93 1.82 -11.23
C ARG A 79 -12.32 2.74 -10.10
N VAL A 80 -11.87 2.44 -8.90
CA VAL A 80 -12.01 3.32 -7.74
C VAL A 80 -11.05 4.49 -7.88
N LEU A 81 -11.57 5.71 -7.74
CA LEU A 81 -10.76 6.93 -7.79
C LEU A 81 -10.32 7.35 -6.39
N TYR A 82 -11.27 7.56 -5.49
CA TYR A 82 -11.02 7.97 -4.10
C TYR A 82 -12.25 7.75 -3.22
N ASP A 83 -12.03 7.76 -1.91
CA ASP A 83 -13.09 7.74 -0.91
C ASP A 83 -13.27 9.14 -0.30
N LEU A 84 -14.51 9.48 0.06
CA LEU A 84 -14.91 10.77 0.63
C LEU A 84 -15.51 10.53 2.02
N GLY A 85 -15.05 11.27 3.02
CA GLY A 85 -15.54 11.23 4.38
C GLY A 85 -16.30 12.49 4.78
N ARG A 86 -16.51 12.66 6.10
CA ARG A 86 -17.18 13.83 6.68
C ARG A 86 -16.66 15.15 6.11
N SER A 87 -17.57 16.11 5.90
CA SER A 87 -17.33 17.44 5.32
C SER A 87 -16.94 17.45 3.83
N ALA A 88 -16.88 16.28 3.18
CA ALA A 88 -16.67 16.22 1.75
C ALA A 88 -17.94 16.60 0.98
N ILE A 89 -17.73 17.12 -0.25
CA ILE A 89 -18.78 17.47 -1.20
C ILE A 89 -18.66 16.54 -2.39
N VAL A 90 -19.78 16.14 -2.98
CA VAL A 90 -19.79 15.31 -4.19
C VAL A 90 -20.97 15.66 -5.09
N GLY A 91 -20.78 15.54 -6.41
CA GLY A 91 -21.79 15.83 -7.43
C GLY A 91 -21.73 17.24 -8.01
N GLU A 92 -20.78 18.07 -7.57
CA GLU A 92 -20.59 19.45 -7.99
C GLU A 92 -20.22 19.61 -9.47
N ILE A 93 -19.49 18.64 -10.06
CA ILE A 93 -19.00 18.71 -11.45
C ILE A 93 -20.15 18.81 -12.43
N ALA A 94 -21.18 18.00 -12.26
CA ALA A 94 -22.35 18.00 -13.13
C ALA A 94 -23.14 19.32 -13.08
N LEU A 95 -23.14 20.00 -11.92
CA LEU A 95 -23.85 21.28 -11.75
C LEU A 95 -23.15 22.47 -12.43
N LEU A 96 -21.83 22.38 -12.59
CA LEU A 96 -21.01 23.44 -13.19
C LEU A 96 -20.79 23.24 -14.69
N SER A 97 -20.84 22.02 -15.18
CA SER A 97 -20.47 21.69 -16.56
C SER A 97 -21.65 21.40 -17.46
N ASP A 98 -22.87 21.33 -16.92
CA ASP A 98 -24.09 20.91 -17.58
C ASP A 98 -23.96 19.56 -18.32
N ARG A 99 -23.08 18.69 -17.77
CA ARG A 99 -22.78 17.37 -18.30
C ARG A 99 -23.36 16.30 -17.38
N PRO A 100 -23.60 15.09 -17.89
CA PRO A 100 -23.95 13.94 -17.05
C PRO A 100 -22.94 13.69 -15.94
N ARG A 101 -23.34 12.98 -14.88
CA ARG A 101 -22.48 12.58 -13.76
C ARG A 101 -21.22 11.88 -14.26
N ALA A 102 -20.06 12.40 -13.92
CA ALA A 102 -18.76 11.91 -14.39
C ALA A 102 -18.36 10.57 -13.75
N ALA A 103 -18.91 10.23 -12.59
CA ALA A 103 -18.53 9.06 -11.79
C ALA A 103 -19.73 8.48 -11.05
N THR A 104 -19.61 7.22 -10.66
CA THR A 104 -20.51 6.56 -9.71
C THR A 104 -20.03 6.83 -8.30
N VAL A 105 -20.96 7.17 -7.40
CA VAL A 105 -20.70 7.39 -5.98
C VAL A 105 -21.53 6.43 -5.17
N ARG A 106 -20.87 5.59 -4.39
CA ARG A 106 -21.48 4.54 -3.57
C ARG A 106 -21.16 4.75 -2.09
N ALA A 107 -22.14 4.57 -1.22
CA ALA A 107 -21.93 4.54 0.22
C ALA A 107 -21.12 3.28 0.59
N VAL A 108 -19.93 3.45 1.17
CA VAL A 108 -19.09 2.33 1.66
C VAL A 108 -19.64 1.81 2.99
N ARG A 109 -20.19 2.72 3.79
CA ARG A 109 -20.88 2.44 5.05
C ARG A 109 -22.13 3.29 5.16
N ASP A 110 -22.99 3.00 6.15
CA ASP A 110 -24.17 3.81 6.38
C ASP A 110 -23.76 5.28 6.51
N SER A 111 -24.37 6.14 5.70
CA SER A 111 -23.93 7.52 5.51
C SER A 111 -25.13 8.47 5.60
N ASP A 112 -24.98 9.53 6.40
CA ASP A 112 -25.94 10.63 6.45
C ASP A 112 -25.40 11.79 5.60
N LEU A 113 -26.20 12.22 4.67
CA LEU A 113 -25.86 13.22 3.67
C LEU A 113 -26.84 14.39 3.75
N LEU A 114 -26.43 15.53 3.21
CA LEU A 114 -27.28 16.67 2.95
C LEU A 114 -27.25 16.98 1.45
N LEU A 115 -28.42 16.98 0.81
CA LEU A 115 -28.60 17.31 -0.59
C LEU A 115 -28.88 18.81 -0.74
N LEU A 116 -28.06 19.50 -1.55
CA LEU A 116 -28.37 20.81 -2.07
C LEU A 116 -28.80 20.66 -3.53
N ARG A 117 -30.03 20.97 -3.83
CA ARG A 117 -30.58 20.87 -5.18
C ARG A 117 -29.94 21.84 -6.16
N ALA A 118 -29.89 21.48 -7.43
CA ALA A 118 -29.31 22.29 -8.51
C ALA A 118 -29.88 23.69 -8.57
N SER A 119 -31.21 23.84 -8.42
CA SER A 119 -31.90 25.17 -8.42
C SER A 119 -31.45 26.10 -7.29
N SER A 120 -31.30 25.53 -6.09
CA SER A 120 -30.83 26.28 -4.92
C SER A 120 -29.35 26.69 -5.07
N TYR A 121 -28.53 25.79 -5.62
CA TYR A 121 -27.12 26.04 -5.90
C TYR A 121 -26.90 27.17 -6.91
N THR A 122 -27.63 27.16 -8.03
CA THR A 122 -27.54 28.22 -9.07
C THR A 122 -27.87 29.59 -8.47
N SER A 123 -28.95 29.70 -7.70
CA SER A 123 -29.36 30.93 -7.05
C SER A 123 -28.34 31.45 -6.01
N LEU A 124 -27.59 30.56 -5.37
CA LEU A 124 -26.52 30.89 -4.43
C LEU A 124 -25.26 31.44 -5.14
N ILE A 125 -24.86 30.84 -6.25
CA ILE A 125 -23.70 31.29 -7.04
C ILE A 125 -23.95 32.71 -7.59
N GLU A 126 -25.14 32.96 -8.10
CA GLU A 126 -25.49 34.30 -8.62
C GLU A 126 -25.36 35.42 -7.58
N ARG A 127 -25.53 35.07 -6.30
CA ARG A 127 -25.47 36.03 -5.18
C ARG A 127 -24.10 36.13 -4.51
N SER A 128 -23.22 35.11 -4.67
CA SER A 128 -21.92 35.04 -3.99
C SER A 128 -20.79 34.68 -4.93
N PRO A 129 -20.09 35.69 -5.54
CA PRO A 129 -18.89 35.41 -6.34
C PRO A 129 -17.77 34.68 -5.59
N ALA A 130 -17.69 34.82 -4.26
CA ALA A 130 -16.72 34.10 -3.43
C ALA A 130 -16.95 32.59 -3.46
N LEU A 131 -18.20 32.13 -3.50
CA LEU A 131 -18.55 30.72 -3.63
C LEU A 131 -18.05 30.13 -4.95
N LEU A 132 -18.16 30.87 -6.05
CA LEU A 132 -17.66 30.45 -7.35
C LEU A 132 -16.13 30.28 -7.35
N ALA A 133 -15.42 31.21 -6.70
CA ALA A 133 -13.95 31.11 -6.59
C ALA A 133 -13.49 29.87 -5.78
N GLU A 134 -14.14 29.59 -4.66
CA GLU A 134 -13.84 28.38 -3.85
C GLU A 134 -14.23 27.09 -4.58
N MET A 135 -15.34 27.11 -5.31
CA MET A 135 -15.73 25.97 -6.15
C MET A 135 -14.72 25.72 -7.26
N ALA A 136 -14.23 26.78 -7.92
CA ALA A 136 -13.19 26.66 -8.93
C ALA A 136 -11.90 26.04 -8.35
N ARG A 137 -11.48 26.44 -7.14
CA ARG A 137 -10.34 25.83 -6.43
C ARG A 137 -10.57 24.35 -6.17
N LEU A 138 -11.73 23.99 -5.63
CA LEU A 138 -12.10 22.59 -5.39
C LEU A 138 -12.04 21.75 -6.68
N LEU A 139 -12.51 22.30 -7.79
CA LEU A 139 -12.49 21.61 -9.09
C LEU A 139 -11.06 21.46 -9.64
N VAL A 140 -10.22 22.50 -9.51
CA VAL A 140 -8.82 22.42 -9.92
C VAL A 140 -8.10 21.34 -9.12
N ASP A 141 -8.28 21.30 -7.80
CA ASP A 141 -7.68 20.27 -6.94
C ASP A 141 -8.16 18.86 -7.32
N ARG A 142 -9.44 18.71 -7.67
CA ARG A 142 -9.98 17.43 -8.13
C ARG A 142 -9.49 17.05 -9.52
N LEU A 143 -9.45 17.99 -10.46
CA LEU A 143 -8.91 17.75 -11.80
C LEU A 143 -7.45 17.33 -11.74
N LEU A 144 -6.63 17.99 -10.94
CA LEU A 144 -5.25 17.61 -10.73
C LEU A 144 -5.13 16.22 -10.07
N THR A 145 -6.06 15.88 -9.19
CA THR A 145 -6.12 14.54 -8.58
C THR A 145 -6.54 13.50 -9.61
N VAL A 146 -7.59 13.74 -10.39
CA VAL A 146 -8.08 12.82 -11.43
C VAL A 146 -7.09 12.71 -12.58
N ASP A 147 -6.46 13.78 -13.02
CA ASP A 147 -5.43 13.77 -14.06
C ASP A 147 -4.22 12.93 -13.61
N ARG A 148 -3.78 13.10 -12.36
CA ARG A 148 -2.76 12.21 -11.76
C ARG A 148 -3.20 10.75 -11.72
N LEU A 149 -4.48 10.46 -11.47
CA LEU A 149 -5.04 9.10 -11.41
C LEU A 149 -5.25 8.48 -12.79
N LEU A 150 -5.40 9.28 -13.84
CA LEU A 150 -5.61 8.81 -15.21
C LEU A 150 -4.31 8.73 -16.01
N THR A 151 -3.32 9.59 -15.72
CA THR A 151 -2.04 9.68 -16.44
C THR A 151 -0.93 8.88 -15.80
N VAL A 152 -0.98 8.69 -14.47
CA VAL A 152 -0.07 7.84 -13.71
C VAL A 152 -0.93 6.75 -13.09
N ASP A 153 -0.74 5.52 -13.55
CA ASP A 153 -1.45 4.30 -13.17
C ASP A 153 -2.42 4.47 -11.96
N SER A 154 -3.69 4.10 -12.12
CA SER A 154 -4.84 4.34 -11.22
C SER A 154 -4.68 3.88 -9.74
N ARG A 155 -3.47 3.53 -9.35
CA ARG A 155 -3.03 3.01 -8.05
C ARG A 155 -2.75 4.09 -7.00
N GLN A 156 -2.91 5.39 -7.32
CA GLN A 156 -2.41 6.48 -6.45
C GLN A 156 -3.47 7.26 -5.65
N ALA A 157 -4.74 6.84 -5.65
CA ALA A 157 -5.74 7.46 -4.78
C ALA A 157 -5.46 7.11 -3.31
N ARG A 158 -5.01 8.11 -2.54
CA ARG A 158 -4.81 7.93 -1.09
C ARG A 158 -6.16 7.69 -0.41
N PRO A 159 -6.41 6.49 0.15
CA PRO A 159 -7.63 6.28 0.92
C PRO A 159 -7.62 7.21 2.15
N PRO A 160 -8.76 7.77 2.54
CA PRO A 160 -8.85 8.54 3.78
C PRO A 160 -8.46 7.65 4.97
N ALA A 161 -7.92 8.28 6.02
CA ALA A 161 -7.52 7.57 7.24
C ALA A 161 -8.67 6.72 7.79
N THR A 162 -8.41 5.46 8.10
CA THR A 162 -9.38 4.54 8.71
C THR A 162 -9.76 5.03 10.09
N ARG A 163 -11.04 5.28 10.31
CA ARG A 163 -11.59 5.70 11.61
C ARG A 163 -12.36 4.60 12.33
N THR A 164 -13.03 3.75 11.58
CA THR A 164 -13.85 2.67 12.11
C THR A 164 -13.35 1.31 11.62
N ILE A 165 -13.07 0.42 12.55
CA ILE A 165 -12.50 -0.90 12.30
C ILE A 165 -13.41 -1.95 12.92
N ALA A 166 -13.97 -2.86 12.13
CA ALA A 166 -14.58 -4.06 12.71
C ALA A 166 -13.52 -5.15 12.85
N VAL A 167 -13.54 -5.85 13.98
CA VAL A 167 -12.70 -7.03 14.20
C VAL A 167 -13.59 -8.24 14.37
N ALA A 168 -13.78 -9.00 13.31
CA ALA A 168 -14.65 -10.16 13.24
C ALA A 168 -13.84 -11.47 13.26
N ALA A 169 -14.47 -12.56 13.69
CA ALA A 169 -13.87 -13.88 13.62
C ALA A 169 -13.76 -14.35 12.16
N ALA A 170 -12.63 -14.94 11.80
CA ALA A 170 -12.42 -15.65 10.55
C ALA A 170 -12.46 -17.17 10.79
N GLY A 171 -13.00 -17.91 9.84
CA GLY A 171 -13.15 -19.36 9.95
C GLY A 171 -14.01 -19.77 11.13
N GLN A 172 -13.60 -20.84 11.78
CA GLN A 172 -14.24 -21.36 13.01
C GLN A 172 -13.42 -20.94 14.26
N SER A 173 -12.66 -19.83 14.17
CA SER A 173 -11.80 -19.40 15.27
C SER A 173 -12.61 -18.77 16.40
N THR A 174 -12.35 -19.20 17.64
CA THR A 174 -12.97 -18.64 18.83
C THR A 174 -11.93 -17.83 19.62
N GLY A 175 -12.31 -16.60 20.01
CA GLY A 175 -11.48 -15.74 20.86
C GLY A 175 -10.41 -14.92 20.11
N ALA A 176 -10.02 -15.29 18.89
CA ALA A 176 -9.01 -14.55 18.12
C ALA A 176 -9.42 -13.09 17.86
N ALA A 177 -10.67 -12.86 17.48
CA ALA A 177 -11.19 -11.52 17.22
C ALA A 177 -11.14 -10.63 18.48
N SER A 178 -11.54 -11.15 19.64
CA SER A 178 -11.50 -10.41 20.90
C SER A 178 -10.08 -10.04 21.31
N LEU A 179 -9.14 -10.98 21.15
CA LEU A 179 -7.74 -10.74 21.46
C LEU A 179 -7.13 -9.68 20.53
N VAL A 180 -7.39 -9.75 19.22
CA VAL A 180 -6.93 -8.75 18.25
C VAL A 180 -7.54 -7.39 18.54
N ALA A 181 -8.86 -7.32 18.81
CA ALA A 181 -9.55 -6.07 19.13
C ALA A 181 -8.96 -5.42 20.40
N GLU A 182 -8.69 -6.20 21.45
CA GLU A 182 -8.08 -5.71 22.68
C GLU A 182 -6.66 -5.18 22.45
N GLN A 183 -5.79 -5.97 21.84
CA GLN A 183 -4.41 -5.58 21.57
C GLN A 183 -4.33 -4.36 20.66
N LEU A 184 -5.17 -4.32 19.63
CA LEU A 184 -5.23 -3.19 18.69
C LEU A 184 -5.73 -1.92 19.38
N THR A 185 -6.74 -2.03 20.27
CA THR A 185 -7.26 -0.91 21.09
C THR A 185 -6.13 -0.30 21.91
N VAL A 186 -5.39 -1.13 22.64
CA VAL A 186 -4.27 -0.68 23.50
C VAL A 186 -3.18 -0.01 22.66
N GLN A 187 -2.87 -0.56 21.48
CA GLN A 187 -1.82 -0.01 20.63
C GLN A 187 -2.25 1.31 19.97
N LEU A 188 -3.47 1.41 19.47
CA LEU A 188 -3.99 2.63 18.85
C LEU A 188 -4.19 3.76 19.87
N ALA A 189 -4.51 3.44 21.12
CA ALA A 189 -4.68 4.41 22.19
C ALA A 189 -3.39 5.19 22.54
N ARG A 190 -2.23 4.74 22.06
CA ARG A 190 -0.97 5.48 22.21
C ARG A 190 -0.89 6.73 21.31
N ALA A 191 -1.65 6.74 20.21
CA ALA A 191 -1.61 7.78 19.20
C ALA A 191 -2.89 8.61 19.10
N GLY A 192 -3.91 8.34 19.96
CA GLY A 192 -5.17 9.06 19.96
C GLY A 192 -6.25 8.37 20.77
N SER A 193 -7.42 9.00 20.88
CA SER A 193 -8.56 8.45 21.59
C SER A 193 -9.19 7.28 20.82
N VAL A 194 -9.40 6.15 21.49
CA VAL A 194 -9.97 4.94 20.89
C VAL A 194 -11.11 4.42 21.77
N PHE A 195 -12.23 4.09 21.14
CA PHE A 195 -13.36 3.47 21.83
C PHE A 195 -13.68 2.10 21.23
N ARG A 196 -13.76 1.06 22.06
CA ARG A 196 -14.17 -0.28 21.64
C ARG A 196 -15.63 -0.50 21.98
N VAL A 197 -16.41 -0.95 21.01
CA VAL A 197 -17.84 -1.21 21.12
C VAL A 197 -18.12 -2.68 20.79
N ASP A 198 -18.70 -3.39 21.74
CA ASP A 198 -19.32 -4.71 21.58
C ASP A 198 -20.80 -4.64 21.95
N ALA A 199 -21.56 -5.72 21.73
CA ALA A 199 -22.97 -5.80 22.08
C ALA A 199 -23.22 -5.48 23.55
N GLY A 200 -22.35 -5.95 24.46
CA GLY A 200 -22.48 -5.69 25.88
C GLY A 200 -22.30 -4.23 26.27
N VAL A 201 -21.40 -3.49 25.55
CA VAL A 201 -21.27 -2.03 25.76
C VAL A 201 -22.55 -1.32 25.35
N VAL A 202 -23.15 -1.68 24.21
CA VAL A 202 -24.41 -1.11 23.72
C VAL A 202 -25.54 -1.35 24.72
N GLU A 203 -25.65 -2.57 25.21
CA GLU A 203 -26.73 -2.93 26.15
C GLU A 203 -26.60 -2.22 27.50
N ARG A 204 -25.37 -1.98 27.96
CA ARG A 204 -25.16 -1.18 29.19
C ARG A 204 -25.55 0.29 29.00
N GLN A 205 -25.44 0.83 27.80
CA GLN A 205 -25.75 2.23 27.52
C GLN A 205 -27.20 2.51 27.15
N LEU A 206 -27.83 1.61 26.37
CA LEU A 206 -29.14 1.81 25.75
C LEU A 206 -30.21 0.81 26.24
N GLY A 207 -29.82 -0.07 27.17
CA GLY A 207 -30.72 -1.09 27.76
C GLY A 207 -30.64 -2.46 27.06
N PRO A 208 -31.17 -3.49 27.71
CA PRO A 208 -31.14 -4.87 27.22
C PRO A 208 -31.77 -5.00 25.82
N GLY A 209 -31.16 -5.78 24.96
CA GLY A 209 -31.60 -6.03 23.58
C GLY A 209 -31.33 -4.90 22.60
N ALA A 210 -30.78 -3.77 23.04
CA ALA A 210 -30.51 -2.62 22.18
C ALA A 210 -29.52 -2.94 21.03
N ALA A 211 -28.56 -3.82 21.27
CA ALA A 211 -27.61 -4.25 20.24
C ALA A 211 -28.28 -5.04 19.10
N GLN A 212 -29.40 -5.73 19.39
CA GLN A 212 -30.09 -6.56 18.40
C GLN A 212 -31.23 -5.84 17.66
N ARG A 213 -31.34 -4.52 17.78
CA ARG A 213 -32.30 -3.70 17.03
C ARG A 213 -32.04 -3.76 15.54
N GLY A 214 -32.95 -4.34 14.78
CA GLY A 214 -32.90 -4.46 13.32
C GLY A 214 -33.16 -3.12 12.60
N PRO A 215 -33.09 -3.09 11.26
CA PRO A 215 -33.35 -1.88 10.48
C PRO A 215 -34.75 -1.28 10.70
N ASP A 216 -35.74 -2.14 10.92
CA ASP A 216 -37.17 -1.74 11.09
C ASP A 216 -37.52 -1.46 12.56
N ASP A 217 -36.60 -1.61 13.51
CA ASP A 217 -36.85 -1.38 14.94
C ASP A 217 -36.93 0.14 15.20
N PRO A 218 -37.99 0.61 15.90
CA PRO A 218 -38.15 2.03 16.26
C PRO A 218 -36.96 2.61 17.04
N GLY A 219 -36.27 1.78 17.84
CA GLY A 219 -35.09 2.18 18.60
C GLY A 219 -33.79 2.16 17.80
N ARG A 220 -33.83 1.78 16.53
CA ARG A 220 -32.63 1.76 15.67
C ARG A 220 -31.97 3.15 15.52
N ALA A 221 -32.79 4.20 15.39
CA ALA A 221 -32.34 5.58 15.30
C ALA A 221 -31.56 6.02 16.56
N GLU A 222 -31.98 5.60 17.73
CA GLU A 222 -31.27 5.87 18.98
C GLU A 222 -29.91 5.18 19.02
N LEU A 223 -29.83 3.91 18.60
CA LEU A 223 -28.59 3.14 18.52
C LEU A 223 -27.60 3.78 17.54
N THR A 224 -28.05 4.07 16.31
CA THR A 224 -27.17 4.71 15.31
C THR A 224 -26.77 6.13 15.71
N GLY A 225 -27.66 6.88 16.34
CA GLY A 225 -27.36 8.21 16.89
C GLY A 225 -26.28 8.17 17.98
N TRP A 226 -26.35 7.19 18.88
CA TRP A 226 -25.34 6.98 19.90
C TRP A 226 -23.98 6.57 19.28
N LEU A 227 -23.96 5.64 18.33
CA LEU A 227 -22.73 5.24 17.64
C LEU A 227 -22.09 6.43 16.90
N ASN A 228 -22.89 7.25 16.21
CA ASN A 228 -22.40 8.47 15.57
C ASN A 228 -21.83 9.47 16.59
N ALA A 229 -22.38 9.55 17.80
CA ALA A 229 -21.82 10.38 18.87
C ALA A 229 -20.49 9.82 19.38
N VAL A 230 -20.36 8.51 19.53
CA VAL A 230 -19.11 7.83 19.88
C VAL A 230 -18.04 8.11 18.82
N GLU A 231 -18.37 7.98 17.53
CA GLU A 231 -17.44 8.27 16.44
C GLU A 231 -16.98 9.74 16.39
N ARG A 232 -17.88 10.67 16.74
CA ARG A 232 -17.50 12.09 16.84
C ARG A 232 -16.58 12.40 18.01
N GLY A 233 -16.75 11.66 19.12
CA GLY A 233 -15.99 11.87 20.35
C GLY A 233 -14.62 11.21 20.38
N HIS A 234 -14.30 10.34 19.42
CA HIS A 234 -13.05 9.58 19.42
C HIS A 234 -12.36 9.63 18.05
N ASP A 235 -11.06 9.56 18.05
CA ASP A 235 -10.27 9.50 16.81
C ASP A 235 -10.54 8.19 16.06
N ARG A 236 -10.77 7.09 16.79
CA ARG A 236 -11.05 5.77 16.22
C ARG A 236 -12.05 4.99 17.04
N VAL A 237 -12.85 4.17 16.34
CA VAL A 237 -13.78 3.24 16.96
C VAL A 237 -13.48 1.83 16.46
N ILE A 238 -13.39 0.88 17.41
CA ILE A 238 -13.25 -0.54 17.11
C ILE A 238 -14.58 -1.21 17.41
N TYR A 239 -15.23 -1.72 16.36
CA TYR A 239 -16.44 -2.52 16.47
C TYR A 239 -16.08 -3.99 16.63
N GLN A 240 -16.69 -4.67 17.58
CA GLN A 240 -16.55 -6.10 17.76
C GLN A 240 -17.91 -6.77 17.50
N PRO A 241 -18.11 -7.37 16.31
CA PRO A 241 -19.28 -8.16 15.97
C PRO A 241 -19.41 -9.38 16.89
N ASP A 242 -20.64 -9.90 17.03
CA ASP A 242 -20.87 -11.22 17.58
C ASP A 242 -20.24 -12.30 16.67
N ALA A 243 -20.04 -13.51 17.19
CA ALA A 243 -19.55 -14.63 16.37
C ALA A 243 -20.57 -15.07 15.30
N GLU A 244 -21.84 -14.81 15.55
CA GLU A 244 -22.98 -15.15 14.70
C GLU A 244 -23.43 -13.95 13.86
N ASP A 245 -24.15 -14.21 12.76
CA ASP A 245 -24.71 -13.16 11.88
C ASP A 245 -25.97 -12.52 12.50
N THR A 246 -25.79 -11.80 13.60
CA THR A 246 -26.83 -11.08 14.35
C THR A 246 -27.11 -9.70 13.75
N ALA A 247 -28.15 -9.00 14.25
CA ALA A 247 -28.41 -7.61 13.87
C ALA A 247 -27.24 -6.70 14.26
N TRP A 248 -26.58 -6.95 15.40
CA TRP A 248 -25.39 -6.25 15.84
C TRP A 248 -24.20 -6.47 14.88
N SER A 249 -23.95 -7.73 14.49
CA SER A 249 -22.85 -8.05 13.56
C SER A 249 -23.02 -7.34 12.22
N ARG A 250 -24.25 -7.32 11.69
CA ARG A 250 -24.58 -6.61 10.44
C ARG A 250 -24.36 -5.11 10.56
N LEU A 251 -24.73 -4.53 11.70
CA LEU A 251 -24.50 -3.11 11.97
C LEU A 251 -23.01 -2.80 12.05
N CYS A 252 -22.22 -3.59 12.77
CA CYS A 252 -20.77 -3.42 12.84
C CYS A 252 -20.13 -3.39 11.45
N LEU A 253 -20.52 -4.31 10.56
CA LEU A 253 -19.99 -4.36 9.19
C LEU A 253 -20.39 -3.12 8.38
N SER A 254 -21.67 -2.66 8.51
CA SER A 254 -22.16 -1.50 7.77
C SER A 254 -21.58 -0.16 8.25
N GLN A 255 -21.07 -0.10 9.50
CA GLN A 255 -20.47 1.10 10.10
C GLN A 255 -18.94 1.13 9.99
N SER A 256 -18.31 0.12 9.38
CA SER A 256 -16.86 0.00 9.38
C SER A 256 -16.21 0.41 8.05
N ASP A 257 -15.07 1.10 8.14
CA ASP A 257 -14.23 1.42 6.99
C ASP A 257 -13.44 0.19 6.51
N VAL A 258 -13.06 -0.68 7.45
CA VAL A 258 -12.32 -1.92 7.21
C VAL A 258 -12.76 -3.00 8.19
N VAL A 259 -12.75 -4.23 7.73
CA VAL A 259 -12.99 -5.42 8.56
C VAL A 259 -11.71 -6.23 8.66
N LEU A 260 -11.23 -6.42 9.88
CA LEU A 260 -10.16 -7.35 10.20
C LEU A 260 -10.78 -8.71 10.54
N LEU A 261 -10.53 -9.68 9.66
CA LEU A 261 -10.95 -11.07 9.83
C LEU A 261 -9.88 -11.82 10.61
N ALA A 262 -10.10 -12.04 11.90
CA ALA A 262 -9.09 -12.55 12.82
C ALA A 262 -9.27 -14.04 13.11
N ALA A 263 -8.17 -14.81 13.01
CA ALA A 263 -8.16 -16.23 13.34
C ALA A 263 -6.82 -16.66 13.95
N SER A 264 -6.84 -17.77 14.71
CA SER A 264 -5.62 -18.50 15.03
C SER A 264 -5.22 -19.35 13.80
N ALA A 265 -3.99 -19.26 13.35
CA ALA A 265 -3.54 -19.93 12.12
C ALA A 265 -3.73 -21.44 12.14
N GLY A 266 -3.80 -22.05 13.35
CA GLY A 266 -4.04 -23.49 13.53
C GLY A 266 -5.50 -23.94 13.38
N ASP A 267 -6.48 -23.00 13.42
CA ASP A 267 -7.88 -23.33 13.41
C ASP A 267 -8.40 -23.76 12.02
N ASP A 268 -9.68 -24.17 11.98
CA ASP A 268 -10.35 -24.55 10.73
C ASP A 268 -10.64 -23.29 9.88
N PRO A 269 -10.12 -23.21 8.65
CA PRO A 269 -10.31 -22.08 7.77
C PRO A 269 -11.65 -22.04 7.03
N SER A 270 -12.60 -22.96 7.31
CA SER A 270 -13.92 -22.93 6.67
C SER A 270 -14.66 -21.62 7.01
N ILE A 271 -15.15 -20.92 5.99
CA ILE A 271 -15.69 -19.55 6.11
C ILE A 271 -16.89 -19.51 7.07
N GLY A 272 -16.82 -18.65 8.09
CA GLY A 272 -17.87 -18.41 9.06
C GLY A 272 -18.99 -17.50 8.55
N ALA A 273 -20.11 -17.42 9.25
CA ALA A 273 -21.31 -16.68 8.79
C ALA A 273 -21.07 -15.16 8.66
N VAL A 274 -20.47 -14.53 9.68
CA VAL A 274 -20.14 -13.08 9.67
C VAL A 274 -19.08 -12.77 8.61
N GLU A 275 -18.07 -13.63 8.49
CA GLU A 275 -17.04 -13.54 7.48
C GLU A 275 -17.62 -13.63 6.07
N ALA A 276 -18.50 -14.63 5.82
CA ALA A 276 -19.18 -14.79 4.52
C ALA A 276 -19.95 -13.53 4.13
N ARG A 277 -20.64 -12.92 5.10
CA ARG A 277 -21.35 -11.66 4.88
C ARG A 277 -20.37 -10.52 4.53
N ALA A 278 -19.30 -10.36 5.30
CA ALA A 278 -18.31 -9.30 5.06
C ALA A 278 -17.68 -9.43 3.65
N LEU A 279 -17.31 -10.64 3.24
CA LEU A 279 -16.75 -10.93 1.92
C LEU A 279 -17.76 -10.72 0.78
N ALA A 280 -19.06 -11.02 1.03
CA ALA A 280 -20.11 -10.79 0.04
C ALA A 280 -20.41 -9.29 -0.19
N MET A 281 -20.05 -8.41 0.78
CA MET A 281 -20.11 -6.96 0.63
C MET A 281 -18.89 -6.48 -0.19
N GLY A 282 -18.84 -6.73 -1.48
CA GLY A 282 -17.68 -6.54 -2.36
C GLY A 282 -17.04 -5.13 -2.35
N TRP A 283 -17.72 -4.14 -1.76
CA TRP A 283 -17.19 -2.78 -1.55
C TRP A 283 -16.47 -2.60 -0.19
N LEU A 284 -16.65 -3.52 0.75
CA LEU A 284 -16.05 -3.43 2.08
C LEU A 284 -14.62 -4.01 2.06
N ARG A 285 -13.67 -3.22 2.52
CA ARG A 285 -12.27 -3.68 2.61
C ARG A 285 -12.15 -4.71 3.72
N CYS A 286 -11.86 -5.95 3.36
CA CYS A 286 -11.58 -7.03 4.29
C CYS A 286 -10.09 -7.36 4.30
N GLU A 287 -9.50 -7.50 5.49
CA GLU A 287 -8.10 -7.92 5.68
C GLU A 287 -8.04 -9.07 6.68
N LEU A 288 -7.15 -10.03 6.41
CA LEU A 288 -6.99 -11.21 7.23
C LEU A 288 -5.92 -10.98 8.32
N VAL A 289 -6.22 -11.32 9.57
CA VAL A 289 -5.26 -11.26 10.69
C VAL A 289 -5.07 -12.65 11.27
N LEU A 290 -3.89 -13.22 11.12
CA LEU A 290 -3.56 -14.56 11.62
C LEU A 290 -2.66 -14.51 12.84
N LEU A 291 -3.13 -15.12 13.94
CA LEU A 291 -2.35 -15.28 15.16
C LEU A 291 -1.52 -16.56 15.07
N HIS A 292 -0.23 -16.46 15.36
CA HIS A 292 0.71 -17.56 15.34
C HIS A 292 1.39 -17.72 16.69
N PRO A 293 1.57 -18.96 17.18
CA PRO A 293 2.33 -19.20 18.41
C PRO A 293 3.82 -18.88 18.25
N ALA A 294 4.36 -19.04 17.03
CA ALA A 294 5.76 -18.80 16.69
C ALA A 294 5.88 -18.16 15.29
N ARG A 295 6.56 -18.83 14.37
CA ARG A 295 6.69 -18.37 12.97
C ARG A 295 5.37 -18.54 12.22
N PRO A 296 5.03 -17.62 11.30
CA PRO A 296 3.88 -17.79 10.42
C PRO A 296 4.00 -19.06 9.60
N ALA A 297 2.86 -19.74 9.42
CA ALA A 297 2.76 -20.95 8.63
C ALA A 297 1.29 -21.19 8.20
N GLY A 298 1.10 -21.79 7.02
CA GLY A 298 -0.19 -22.22 6.54
C GLY A 298 -1.12 -21.10 6.06
N THR A 299 -0.60 -19.91 5.78
CA THR A 299 -1.37 -18.75 5.33
C THR A 299 -2.11 -19.01 4.03
N ALA A 300 -1.52 -19.77 3.10
CA ALA A 300 -2.15 -20.09 1.81
C ALA A 300 -3.53 -20.74 1.97
N ARG A 301 -3.73 -21.62 2.96
CA ARG A 301 -5.03 -22.26 3.23
C ARG A 301 -6.10 -21.26 3.70
N TRP A 302 -5.68 -20.21 4.39
CA TRP A 302 -6.56 -19.13 4.82
C TRP A 302 -6.90 -18.16 3.71
N LEU A 303 -5.98 -17.93 2.78
CA LEU A 303 -6.20 -17.11 1.59
C LEU A 303 -7.01 -17.82 0.51
N ALA A 304 -7.05 -19.15 0.53
CA ALA A 304 -7.84 -19.95 -0.40
C ALA A 304 -9.35 -19.65 -0.23
N GLY A 305 -10.01 -19.23 -1.31
CA GLY A 305 -11.44 -18.91 -1.31
C GLY A 305 -11.82 -17.57 -0.65
N ARG A 306 -10.85 -16.75 -0.26
CA ARG A 306 -11.06 -15.42 0.33
C ARG A 306 -10.51 -14.31 -0.57
N THR A 307 -11.36 -13.37 -0.94
CA THR A 307 -10.94 -12.13 -1.60
C THR A 307 -10.71 -11.08 -0.52
N VAL A 308 -9.49 -11.04 0.02
CA VAL A 308 -9.08 -10.05 1.02
C VAL A 308 -8.07 -9.07 0.41
N ALA A 309 -8.14 -7.82 0.83
CA ALA A 309 -7.26 -6.75 0.35
C ALA A 309 -5.82 -6.92 0.84
N ASP A 310 -5.64 -7.42 2.07
CA ASP A 310 -4.34 -7.68 2.66
C ASP A 310 -4.42 -8.76 3.73
N TYR A 311 -3.25 -9.18 4.26
CA TYR A 311 -3.15 -10.09 5.40
C TYR A 311 -2.01 -9.72 6.34
N HIS A 312 -2.16 -10.03 7.62
CA HIS A 312 -1.24 -9.67 8.69
C HIS A 312 -0.95 -10.86 9.59
N HIS A 313 0.28 -10.95 10.08
CA HIS A 313 0.71 -11.95 11.04
C HIS A 313 0.94 -11.31 12.41
N LEU A 314 0.31 -11.86 13.44
CA LEU A 314 0.55 -11.52 14.83
C LEU A 314 1.15 -12.73 15.54
N ARG A 315 2.43 -12.65 15.88
CA ARG A 315 3.13 -13.72 16.59
C ARG A 315 3.03 -13.52 18.09
N ALA A 316 2.79 -14.60 18.83
CA ALA A 316 2.83 -14.57 20.28
C ALA A 316 4.17 -13.97 20.74
N HIS A 317 4.15 -13.16 21.80
CA HIS A 317 5.33 -12.52 22.38
C HIS A 317 6.12 -11.56 21.45
N ARG A 318 5.49 -11.07 20.35
CA ARG A 318 6.06 -10.07 19.45
C ARG A 318 5.16 -8.83 19.35
N PRO A 319 5.21 -7.93 20.35
CA PRO A 319 4.35 -6.73 20.38
C PRO A 319 4.53 -5.81 19.17
N GLY A 320 5.69 -5.87 18.52
CA GLY A 320 5.95 -5.15 17.27
C GLY A 320 5.02 -5.54 16.11
N ASP A 321 4.43 -6.75 16.13
CA ASP A 321 3.49 -7.17 15.08
C ASP A 321 2.14 -6.44 15.23
N VAL A 322 1.66 -6.24 16.46
CA VAL A 322 0.45 -5.44 16.72
C VAL A 322 0.70 -3.96 16.42
N ALA A 323 1.89 -3.45 16.76
CA ALA A 323 2.28 -2.08 16.42
C ALA A 323 2.32 -1.86 14.90
N ARG A 324 2.81 -2.84 14.13
CA ARG A 324 2.76 -2.83 12.67
C ARG A 324 1.31 -2.79 12.17
N LEU A 325 0.43 -3.69 12.65
CA LEU A 325 -0.98 -3.68 12.29
C LEU A 325 -1.62 -2.31 12.56
N ALA A 326 -1.38 -1.73 13.72
CA ALA A 326 -1.88 -0.40 14.07
C ALA A 326 -1.40 0.68 13.10
N ARG A 327 -0.10 0.69 12.73
CA ARG A 327 0.43 1.65 11.73
C ARG A 327 -0.20 1.45 10.37
N MET A 328 -0.37 0.21 9.91
CA MET A 328 -1.03 -0.08 8.64
C MET A 328 -2.48 0.40 8.63
N MET A 329 -3.22 0.19 9.72
CA MET A 329 -4.62 0.67 9.85
C MET A 329 -4.72 2.19 9.90
N THR A 330 -3.73 2.87 10.41
CA THR A 330 -3.74 4.34 10.55
C THR A 330 -3.14 5.07 9.34
N GLY A 331 -2.61 4.33 8.35
CA GLY A 331 -1.88 4.94 7.24
C GLY A 331 -0.52 5.52 7.65
N ALA A 332 0.02 5.07 8.79
CA ALA A 332 1.35 5.43 9.28
C ALA A 332 2.40 4.32 9.03
N GLY A 333 2.06 3.33 8.21
CA GLY A 333 2.98 2.24 7.85
C GLY A 333 4.24 2.75 7.15
N CYS A 334 5.34 2.01 7.26
CA CYS A 334 6.60 2.34 6.61
C CYS A 334 7.05 1.22 5.67
N GLY A 335 7.18 1.56 4.39
CA GLY A 335 7.67 0.68 3.34
C GLY A 335 9.14 0.93 3.02
N LEU A 336 9.91 -0.16 2.89
CA LEU A 336 11.30 -0.11 2.44
C LEU A 336 11.44 -0.73 1.05
N VAL A 337 11.89 0.07 0.09
CA VAL A 337 12.14 -0.35 -1.29
C VAL A 337 13.63 -0.45 -1.55
N LEU A 338 14.09 -1.62 -1.99
CA LEU A 338 15.50 -1.93 -2.23
C LEU A 338 15.74 -2.16 -3.72
N GLY A 339 16.47 -1.25 -4.35
CA GLY A 339 16.78 -1.31 -5.77
C GLY A 339 17.78 -2.39 -6.14
N GLY A 340 17.76 -2.81 -7.42
CA GLY A 340 18.76 -3.68 -8.00
C GLY A 340 20.10 -2.98 -8.21
N GLY A 341 21.20 -3.75 -8.26
CA GLY A 341 22.54 -3.19 -8.47
C GLY A 341 23.67 -4.22 -8.39
N GLY A 342 23.35 -5.51 -8.45
CA GLY A 342 24.35 -6.58 -8.32
C GLY A 342 25.05 -6.50 -6.96
N ALA A 343 26.39 -6.66 -6.94
CA ALA A 343 27.18 -6.62 -5.70
C ALA A 343 27.04 -5.29 -4.92
N ARG A 344 26.69 -4.20 -5.57
CA ARG A 344 26.43 -2.88 -4.93
C ARG A 344 25.25 -2.94 -3.96
N GLY A 345 24.28 -3.82 -4.24
CA GLY A 345 23.12 -4.05 -3.37
C GLY A 345 23.47 -4.60 -1.98
N ILE A 346 24.71 -5.03 -1.73
CA ILE A 346 25.16 -5.41 -0.40
C ILE A 346 25.11 -4.21 0.57
N ALA A 347 25.18 -2.97 0.07
CA ALA A 347 25.00 -1.75 0.84
C ALA A 347 23.63 -1.70 1.58
N HIS A 348 22.60 -2.36 1.04
CA HIS A 348 21.28 -2.44 1.67
C HIS A 348 21.31 -3.02 3.09
N LEU A 349 22.26 -3.93 3.40
CA LEU A 349 22.39 -4.45 4.76
C LEU A 349 22.76 -3.35 5.77
N GLY A 350 23.62 -2.43 5.37
CA GLY A 350 23.97 -1.27 6.19
C GLY A 350 22.79 -0.30 6.35
N VAL A 351 22.02 -0.10 5.27
CA VAL A 351 20.80 0.72 5.31
C VAL A 351 19.78 0.13 6.28
N ILE A 352 19.47 -1.16 6.15
CA ILE A 352 18.49 -1.83 7.03
C ILE A 352 18.95 -1.72 8.49
N ARG A 353 20.24 -1.97 8.78
CA ARG A 353 20.79 -1.83 10.12
C ARG A 353 20.60 -0.42 10.68
N ALA A 354 20.91 0.61 9.91
CA ALA A 354 20.80 2.00 10.36
C ALA A 354 19.33 2.40 10.64
N LEU A 355 18.38 1.93 9.81
CA LEU A 355 16.95 2.14 10.04
C LEU A 355 16.48 1.44 11.32
N GLU A 356 16.88 0.18 11.53
CA GLU A 356 16.55 -0.61 12.73
C GLU A 356 17.11 0.04 14.01
N GLU A 357 18.38 0.48 13.99
CA GLU A 357 19.02 1.15 15.13
C GLU A 357 18.42 2.53 15.43
N ALA A 358 17.94 3.23 14.40
CA ALA A 358 17.24 4.51 14.55
C ALA A 358 15.75 4.35 14.96
N GLY A 359 15.25 3.12 15.14
CA GLY A 359 13.85 2.87 15.49
C GLY A 359 12.86 3.16 14.36
N VAL A 360 13.31 3.31 13.10
CA VAL A 360 12.42 3.43 11.94
C VAL A 360 11.81 2.06 11.64
N PRO A 361 10.49 1.91 11.74
CA PRO A 361 9.87 0.62 11.50
C PRO A 361 9.93 0.24 10.02
N ILE A 362 10.05 -1.06 9.74
CA ILE A 362 9.91 -1.63 8.40
C ILE A 362 8.66 -2.51 8.44
N ASP A 363 7.56 -2.03 7.85
CA ASP A 363 6.27 -2.71 7.89
C ASP A 363 6.00 -3.55 6.64
N VAL A 364 6.52 -3.09 5.50
CA VAL A 364 6.54 -3.80 4.21
C VAL A 364 7.92 -3.64 3.60
N VAL A 365 8.46 -4.68 3.01
CA VAL A 365 9.74 -4.60 2.30
C VAL A 365 9.60 -5.21 0.91
N GLY A 366 10.15 -4.51 -0.08
CA GLY A 366 10.17 -4.99 -1.45
C GLY A 366 11.46 -4.63 -2.17
N GLY A 367 11.67 -5.24 -3.34
CA GLY A 367 12.84 -4.87 -4.13
C GLY A 367 12.99 -5.67 -5.42
N THR A 368 14.03 -5.32 -6.15
CA THR A 368 14.34 -5.87 -7.47
C THR A 368 15.76 -6.42 -7.47
N SER A 369 15.96 -7.56 -8.14
CA SER A 369 17.30 -8.16 -8.32
C SER A 369 18.03 -8.39 -6.98
N MET A 370 19.22 -7.85 -6.77
CA MET A 370 19.93 -7.93 -5.49
C MET A 370 19.09 -7.36 -4.33
N GLY A 371 18.31 -6.30 -4.59
CA GLY A 371 17.37 -5.75 -3.62
C GLY A 371 16.33 -6.78 -3.17
N ALA A 372 15.86 -7.66 -4.07
CA ALA A 372 14.94 -8.75 -3.74
C ALA A 372 15.56 -9.78 -2.78
N ILE A 373 16.85 -10.10 -2.90
CA ILE A 373 17.55 -10.96 -1.92
C ILE A 373 17.57 -10.28 -0.55
N MET A 374 17.98 -9.00 -0.50
CA MET A 374 18.10 -8.27 0.77
C MET A 374 16.75 -8.07 1.44
N ALA A 375 15.71 -7.77 0.64
CA ALA A 375 14.32 -7.70 1.11
C ALA A 375 13.82 -9.05 1.64
N GLY A 376 14.12 -10.16 0.95
CA GLY A 376 13.77 -11.52 1.40
C GLY A 376 14.43 -11.90 2.73
N LEU A 377 15.72 -11.59 2.90
CA LEU A 377 16.43 -11.81 4.16
C LEU A 377 15.86 -10.96 5.30
N CYS A 378 15.45 -9.71 5.01
CA CYS A 378 14.77 -8.85 5.95
C CYS A 378 13.39 -9.43 6.33
N ALA A 379 12.60 -9.85 5.35
CA ALA A 379 11.26 -10.39 5.55
C ALA A 379 11.22 -11.71 6.31
N LEU A 380 12.29 -12.50 6.25
CA LEU A 380 12.47 -13.71 7.07
C LEU A 380 12.63 -13.42 8.57
N GLY A 381 12.78 -12.13 8.95
CA GLY A 381 12.93 -11.71 10.35
C GLY A 381 14.29 -12.07 10.96
N MET A 382 15.32 -12.23 10.14
CA MET A 382 16.70 -12.44 10.56
C MET A 382 17.27 -11.15 11.19
N ASP A 383 18.10 -11.32 12.21
CA ASP A 383 18.86 -10.19 12.74
C ASP A 383 19.98 -9.74 11.79
N HIS A 384 20.62 -8.60 12.10
CA HIS A 384 21.69 -8.06 11.26
C HIS A 384 22.86 -9.04 11.10
N ALA A 385 23.29 -9.72 12.15
CA ALA A 385 24.42 -10.65 12.13
C ALA A 385 24.13 -11.87 11.25
N GLU A 386 22.92 -12.42 11.35
CA GLU A 386 22.46 -13.52 10.49
C GLU A 386 22.43 -13.11 9.01
N ARG A 387 21.87 -11.91 8.71
CA ARG A 387 21.84 -11.37 7.34
C ARG A 387 23.26 -11.20 6.76
N VAL A 388 24.17 -10.62 7.54
CA VAL A 388 25.58 -10.45 7.13
C VAL A 388 26.26 -11.82 6.91
N ALA A 389 26.05 -12.78 7.79
CA ALA A 389 26.62 -14.12 7.64
C ALA A 389 26.15 -14.80 6.33
N ARG A 390 24.84 -14.72 6.00
CA ARG A 390 24.27 -15.25 4.75
C ARG A 390 24.84 -14.57 3.53
N VAL A 391 24.87 -13.23 3.51
CA VAL A 391 25.40 -12.47 2.37
C VAL A 391 26.90 -12.70 2.20
N THR A 392 27.65 -12.82 3.30
CA THR A 392 29.07 -13.17 3.25
C THR A 392 29.30 -14.58 2.64
N ALA A 393 28.46 -15.55 2.98
CA ALA A 393 28.50 -16.88 2.38
C ALA A 393 28.23 -16.84 0.86
N ILE A 394 27.23 -16.04 0.43
CA ILE A 394 26.95 -15.78 -0.99
C ILE A 394 28.15 -15.12 -1.67
N ALA A 395 28.72 -14.08 -1.08
CA ALA A 395 29.83 -13.32 -1.63
C ALA A 395 31.12 -14.16 -1.77
N ARG A 396 31.42 -15.01 -0.80
CA ARG A 396 32.57 -15.95 -0.87
C ARG A 396 32.46 -16.92 -2.06
N ASN A 397 31.26 -17.29 -2.42
CA ASN A 397 30.95 -18.16 -3.55
C ASN A 397 30.74 -17.40 -4.87
N GLY A 398 30.91 -16.08 -4.87
CA GLY A 398 30.57 -15.19 -5.98
C GLY A 398 31.17 -15.59 -7.34
N ARG A 399 32.43 -16.10 -7.38
CA ARG A 399 33.03 -16.63 -8.61
C ARG A 399 32.34 -17.90 -9.14
N ARG A 400 31.67 -18.66 -8.27
CA ARG A 400 30.93 -19.89 -8.64
C ARG A 400 29.48 -19.59 -9.01
N LEU A 401 28.99 -18.35 -8.80
CA LEU A 401 27.63 -17.93 -9.22
C LEU A 401 27.48 -18.08 -10.74
N LEU A 402 28.55 -17.80 -11.48
CA LEU A 402 28.62 -18.02 -12.92
C LEU A 402 29.13 -19.44 -13.18
N THR A 403 28.23 -20.37 -13.46
CA THR A 403 28.57 -21.71 -13.95
C THR A 403 28.55 -21.65 -15.48
N PRO A 404 29.70 -21.58 -16.16
CA PRO A 404 29.73 -21.42 -17.62
C PRO A 404 28.96 -22.54 -18.32
N THR A 405 28.22 -22.19 -19.35
CA THR A 405 27.49 -23.11 -20.21
C THR A 405 27.65 -22.69 -21.68
N LEU A 406 27.18 -23.52 -22.60
CA LEU A 406 27.10 -23.13 -24.00
C LEU A 406 26.17 -21.91 -24.13
N PRO A 407 26.64 -20.75 -24.63
CA PRO A 407 25.92 -19.48 -24.53
C PRO A 407 24.81 -19.31 -25.57
N LEU A 408 23.90 -20.30 -25.67
CA LEU A 408 22.74 -20.23 -26.55
C LEU A 408 21.59 -19.40 -25.94
N ILE A 409 21.47 -19.41 -24.61
CA ILE A 409 20.42 -18.70 -23.89
C ILE A 409 21.05 -17.73 -22.87
N ALA A 410 22.08 -18.17 -22.16
CA ALA A 410 22.76 -17.40 -21.14
C ALA A 410 24.23 -17.87 -20.97
N LEU A 411 25.06 -17.02 -20.37
CA LEU A 411 26.47 -17.35 -20.09
C LEU A 411 26.61 -18.33 -18.91
N SER A 412 25.63 -18.40 -18.01
CA SER A 412 25.62 -19.27 -16.83
C SER A 412 24.43 -20.24 -16.87
N ALA A 413 24.63 -21.46 -16.41
CA ALA A 413 23.57 -22.47 -16.28
C ALA A 413 22.57 -22.19 -15.14
N GLY A 414 22.86 -21.27 -14.22
CA GLY A 414 21.98 -20.86 -13.12
C GLY A 414 21.90 -21.82 -11.93
N ARG A 415 22.22 -23.10 -12.07
CA ARG A 415 22.02 -24.15 -11.05
C ARG A 415 22.68 -23.84 -9.70
N HIS A 416 23.83 -23.20 -9.71
CA HIS A 416 24.53 -22.83 -8.49
C HIS A 416 23.84 -21.66 -7.78
N LEU A 417 23.32 -20.69 -8.55
CA LEU A 417 22.48 -19.62 -8.02
C LEU A 417 21.21 -20.18 -7.37
N ASP A 418 20.53 -21.11 -8.04
CA ASP A 418 19.31 -21.75 -7.51
C ASP A 418 19.57 -22.42 -6.16
N ARG A 419 20.70 -23.16 -6.02
CA ARG A 419 21.12 -23.76 -4.77
C ARG A 419 21.35 -22.72 -3.68
N ILE A 420 22.11 -21.67 -3.98
CA ILE A 420 22.42 -20.60 -3.02
C ILE A 420 21.12 -19.92 -2.54
N LEU A 421 20.20 -19.63 -3.46
CA LEU A 421 18.93 -19.03 -3.08
C LEU A 421 18.10 -19.95 -2.18
N THR A 422 18.02 -21.24 -2.52
CA THR A 422 17.31 -22.24 -1.71
C THR A 422 17.92 -22.36 -0.31
N GLU A 423 19.24 -22.41 -0.19
CA GLU A 423 19.97 -22.53 1.09
C GLU A 423 19.80 -21.29 1.98
N ASN A 424 19.71 -20.09 1.38
CA ASN A 424 19.69 -18.84 2.13
C ASN A 424 18.29 -18.27 2.37
N LEU A 425 17.35 -18.47 1.46
CA LEU A 425 15.97 -17.99 1.57
C LEU A 425 15.00 -19.08 2.03
N GLY A 426 15.39 -20.34 1.89
CA GLY A 426 14.51 -21.48 2.19
C GLY A 426 13.50 -21.76 1.08
N SER A 427 12.67 -22.78 1.28
CA SER A 427 11.63 -23.23 0.34
C SER A 427 10.20 -22.80 0.76
N GLY A 428 10.08 -22.00 1.82
CA GLY A 428 8.78 -21.53 2.29
C GLY A 428 8.11 -20.54 1.33
N PRO A 429 6.80 -20.39 1.42
CA PRO A 429 6.06 -19.45 0.62
C PRO A 429 6.20 -18.01 1.15
N ILE A 430 6.04 -17.04 0.26
CA ILE A 430 6.12 -15.61 0.56
C ILE A 430 5.08 -15.22 1.61
N GLU A 431 3.89 -15.77 1.49
CA GLU A 431 2.76 -15.47 2.38
C GLU A 431 2.96 -15.96 3.82
N ASP A 432 3.94 -16.81 4.09
CA ASP A 432 4.32 -17.23 5.45
C ASP A 432 5.51 -16.44 6.02
N LEU A 433 5.95 -15.37 5.35
CA LEU A 433 7.00 -14.51 5.87
C LEU A 433 6.51 -13.65 7.04
N PRO A 434 7.30 -13.47 8.09
CA PRO A 434 6.94 -12.59 9.21
C PRO A 434 6.66 -11.14 8.85
N LEU A 435 7.27 -10.64 7.78
CA LEU A 435 7.09 -9.31 7.24
C LEU A 435 6.56 -9.41 5.81
N ARG A 436 5.64 -8.52 5.46
CA ARG A 436 5.12 -8.43 4.07
C ARG A 436 6.27 -8.16 3.10
N PHE A 437 6.29 -8.94 2.04
CA PHE A 437 7.35 -8.92 1.04
C PHE A 437 6.78 -8.94 -0.36
N PHE A 438 7.46 -8.26 -1.27
CA PHE A 438 7.29 -8.47 -2.70
C PHE A 438 8.62 -8.33 -3.44
N CYS A 439 8.71 -8.93 -4.62
CA CYS A 439 9.79 -8.63 -5.56
C CYS A 439 9.26 -8.58 -6.99
N ILE A 440 10.08 -7.98 -7.87
CA ILE A 440 9.67 -7.66 -9.24
C ILE A 440 10.47 -8.51 -10.22
N SER A 441 9.78 -9.05 -11.25
CA SER A 441 10.38 -9.54 -12.47
C SER A 441 9.70 -8.96 -13.70
N ALA A 442 10.32 -9.07 -14.87
CA ALA A 442 9.74 -8.65 -16.13
C ALA A 442 9.28 -9.86 -16.96
N ASN A 443 8.08 -9.81 -17.50
CA ASN A 443 7.54 -10.83 -18.39
C ASN A 443 7.87 -10.49 -19.85
N LEU A 444 8.70 -11.31 -20.48
CA LEU A 444 9.09 -11.09 -21.89
C LEU A 444 7.96 -11.33 -22.89
N ASN A 445 7.00 -12.21 -22.55
CA ASN A 445 5.92 -12.55 -23.47
C ASN A 445 4.89 -11.44 -23.56
N ARG A 446 4.63 -10.74 -22.44
CA ARG A 446 3.58 -9.73 -22.32
C ARG A 446 4.12 -8.29 -22.20
N ALA A 447 5.44 -8.13 -22.12
CA ALA A 447 6.12 -6.84 -21.91
C ALA A 447 5.56 -6.08 -20.68
N GLU A 448 5.34 -6.78 -19.57
CA GLU A 448 4.76 -6.21 -18.34
C GLU A 448 5.55 -6.59 -17.09
N GLU A 449 5.33 -5.84 -16.05
CA GLU A 449 5.84 -6.12 -14.71
C GLU A 449 5.08 -7.28 -14.07
N VAL A 450 5.83 -8.15 -13.38
CA VAL A 450 5.26 -9.22 -12.55
C VAL A 450 5.64 -9.01 -11.10
N ILE A 451 4.64 -8.78 -10.26
CA ILE A 451 4.79 -8.61 -8.82
C ILE A 451 4.64 -9.96 -8.14
N HIS A 452 5.69 -10.43 -7.50
CA HIS A 452 5.70 -11.67 -6.72
C HIS A 452 5.47 -11.34 -5.24
N GLU A 453 4.30 -11.67 -4.74
CA GLU A 453 3.90 -11.47 -3.33
C GLU A 453 3.24 -12.71 -2.70
N ARG A 454 3.17 -13.80 -3.47
CA ARG A 454 2.65 -15.11 -3.07
C ARG A 454 3.45 -16.22 -3.73
N GLY A 455 3.33 -17.42 -3.17
CA GLY A 455 4.02 -18.61 -3.69
C GLY A 455 5.46 -18.73 -3.17
N PRO A 456 6.26 -19.65 -3.73
CA PRO A 456 7.56 -19.97 -3.18
C PRO A 456 8.56 -18.82 -3.31
N LEU A 457 9.23 -18.46 -2.18
CA LEU A 457 10.10 -17.29 -2.08
C LEU A 457 11.31 -17.35 -3.02
N TRP A 458 12.11 -18.44 -2.96
CA TRP A 458 13.35 -18.47 -3.74
C TRP A 458 13.12 -18.46 -5.26
N PRO A 459 12.09 -19.12 -5.85
CA PRO A 459 11.82 -19.01 -7.28
C PRO A 459 11.40 -17.61 -7.72
N ALA A 460 10.63 -16.89 -6.89
CA ALA A 460 10.26 -15.50 -7.14
C ALA A 460 11.50 -14.60 -7.18
N VAL A 461 12.36 -14.71 -6.16
CA VAL A 461 13.64 -13.98 -6.12
C VAL A 461 14.56 -14.40 -7.28
N ARG A 462 14.54 -15.68 -7.67
CA ARG A 462 15.32 -16.19 -8.82
C ARG A 462 14.87 -15.56 -10.13
N ALA A 463 13.56 -15.35 -10.33
CA ALA A 463 13.03 -14.64 -11.49
C ALA A 463 13.50 -13.18 -11.51
N SER A 464 13.43 -12.52 -10.34
CA SER A 464 13.91 -11.15 -10.15
C SER A 464 15.41 -10.96 -10.40
N LEU A 465 16.21 -12.05 -10.37
CA LEU A 465 17.67 -12.07 -10.60
C LEU A 465 18.05 -12.59 -11.98
N ALA A 466 17.11 -12.91 -12.86
CA ALA A 466 17.38 -13.50 -14.16
C ALA A 466 17.89 -12.47 -15.16
N LEU A 467 19.09 -11.91 -14.90
CA LEU A 467 19.70 -10.87 -15.74
C LEU A 467 19.92 -11.39 -17.15
N PRO A 468 19.32 -10.74 -18.17
CA PRO A 468 19.38 -11.19 -19.57
C PRO A 468 20.80 -11.44 -20.06
N GLY A 469 21.01 -12.57 -20.73
CA GLY A 469 22.32 -12.98 -21.25
C GLY A 469 23.28 -13.57 -20.21
N ILE A 470 23.07 -13.32 -18.91
CA ILE A 470 23.92 -13.83 -17.82
C ILE A 470 23.31 -15.07 -17.18
N PHE A 471 22.08 -14.98 -16.73
CA PHE A 471 21.31 -16.09 -16.18
C PHE A 471 20.16 -16.47 -17.11
N PRO A 472 19.80 -17.75 -17.20
CA PRO A 472 18.66 -18.16 -17.99
C PRO A 472 17.39 -17.58 -17.41
N PRO A 473 16.45 -17.15 -18.26
CA PRO A 473 15.10 -16.74 -17.85
C PRO A 473 14.42 -17.85 -17.04
N VAL A 474 13.47 -17.47 -16.19
CA VAL A 474 12.64 -18.41 -15.45
C VAL A 474 11.34 -18.62 -16.21
N TYR A 475 11.05 -19.90 -16.54
CA TYR A 475 9.81 -20.27 -17.18
C TYR A 475 8.78 -20.71 -16.14
N THR A 476 7.62 -20.09 -16.10
CA THR A 476 6.52 -20.42 -15.19
C THR A 476 5.17 -20.12 -15.83
N ALA A 477 4.23 -21.06 -15.73
CA ALA A 477 2.84 -20.90 -16.20
C ALA A 477 2.66 -20.34 -17.63
N GLY A 478 3.61 -20.65 -18.54
CA GLY A 478 3.57 -20.16 -19.91
C GLY A 478 4.31 -18.83 -20.13
N ASP A 479 4.77 -18.19 -19.08
CA ASP A 479 5.50 -16.93 -19.11
C ASP A 479 7.00 -17.12 -19.01
N LEU A 480 7.75 -16.22 -19.64
CA LEU A 480 9.20 -16.18 -19.61
C LEU A 480 9.64 -14.93 -18.83
N LEU A 481 10.17 -15.14 -17.62
CA LEU A 481 10.50 -14.09 -16.67
C LEU A 481 12.00 -13.80 -16.65
N ILE A 482 12.33 -12.50 -16.65
CA ILE A 482 13.69 -11.98 -16.54
C ILE A 482 13.81 -11.00 -15.36
N ASP A 483 15.02 -10.52 -15.09
CA ASP A 483 15.32 -9.54 -14.03
C ASP A 483 14.37 -8.33 -14.10
N GLY A 484 13.80 -8.00 -12.94
CA GLY A 484 12.84 -6.90 -12.78
C GLY A 484 13.44 -5.53 -13.10
N SER A 485 14.77 -5.38 -13.02
CA SER A 485 15.41 -4.12 -13.40
C SER A 485 15.19 -3.75 -14.87
N ALA A 486 14.67 -4.67 -15.70
CA ALA A 486 14.27 -4.35 -17.07
C ALA A 486 12.96 -3.54 -17.13
N VAL A 487 12.11 -3.55 -16.13
CA VAL A 487 10.82 -2.83 -16.07
C VAL A 487 10.78 -1.83 -14.90
N ASP A 488 11.13 -2.24 -13.68
CA ASP A 488 11.20 -1.37 -12.53
C ASP A 488 12.34 -1.78 -11.57
N ASN A 489 13.35 -0.94 -11.48
CA ASN A 489 14.51 -1.20 -10.63
C ASN A 489 14.31 -0.79 -9.18
N VAL A 490 13.44 0.19 -8.89
CA VAL A 490 13.12 0.67 -7.54
C VAL A 490 11.59 0.83 -7.43
N PRO A 491 10.86 -0.25 -7.14
CA PRO A 491 9.39 -0.34 -7.26
C PRO A 491 8.65 0.47 -6.18
N VAL A 492 8.73 1.80 -6.29
CA VAL A 492 8.10 2.75 -5.36
C VAL A 492 6.59 2.73 -5.50
N ASP A 493 6.08 2.65 -6.72
CA ASP A 493 4.64 2.66 -6.98
C ASP A 493 3.97 1.40 -6.40
N VAL A 494 4.61 0.24 -6.58
CA VAL A 494 4.15 -1.01 -5.94
C VAL A 494 4.14 -0.88 -4.41
N MET A 495 5.18 -0.27 -3.83
CA MET A 495 5.22 -0.03 -2.38
C MET A 495 4.12 0.94 -1.95
N ARG A 496 3.84 1.99 -2.72
CA ARG A 496 2.78 2.96 -2.42
C ARG A 496 1.42 2.29 -2.32
N ASP A 497 1.12 1.33 -3.20
CA ASP A 497 -0.11 0.54 -3.15
C ASP A 497 -0.24 -0.28 -1.84
N ARG A 498 0.90 -0.69 -1.25
CA ARG A 498 0.92 -1.54 -0.04
C ARG A 498 0.83 -0.73 1.24
N VAL A 499 1.46 0.44 1.29
CA VAL A 499 1.47 1.28 2.50
C VAL A 499 0.46 2.44 2.45
N GLY A 500 -0.18 2.66 1.31
CA GLY A 500 -1.18 3.74 1.14
C GLY A 500 -0.61 5.11 1.53
N ASN A 501 -1.17 5.74 2.56
CA ASN A 501 -0.71 7.02 3.10
C ASN A 501 0.59 6.93 3.91
N GLY A 502 1.10 5.71 4.11
CA GLY A 502 2.33 5.46 4.86
C GLY A 502 3.57 6.07 4.22
N ARG A 503 4.68 5.94 4.89
CA ARG A 503 5.98 6.49 4.48
C ARG A 503 6.74 5.50 3.64
N ILE A 504 7.54 6.00 2.70
CA ILE A 504 8.40 5.19 1.85
C ILE A 504 9.85 5.63 1.99
N VAL A 505 10.69 4.67 2.35
CA VAL A 505 12.15 4.78 2.25
C VAL A 505 12.58 4.00 1.01
N ALA A 506 13.14 4.68 0.02
CA ALA A 506 13.63 4.07 -1.21
C ALA A 506 15.16 4.10 -1.24
N VAL A 507 15.77 3.00 -1.67
CA VAL A 507 17.24 2.87 -1.75
C VAL A 507 17.65 2.53 -3.18
N ASN A 508 18.33 3.47 -3.82
CA ASN A 508 18.89 3.28 -5.16
C ASN A 508 20.42 3.12 -5.08
N VAL A 509 20.90 1.93 -5.40
CA VAL A 509 22.34 1.59 -5.46
C VAL A 509 22.87 1.51 -6.88
N SER A 510 22.05 1.89 -7.86
CA SER A 510 22.50 2.03 -9.26
C SER A 510 23.11 3.42 -9.47
N PRO A 511 24.32 3.54 -10.00
CA PRO A 511 24.91 4.85 -10.29
C PRO A 511 24.13 5.54 -11.41
N GLU A 512 23.86 6.84 -11.25
CA GLU A 512 23.08 7.61 -12.22
C GLU A 512 23.74 7.71 -13.60
N VAL A 513 25.02 7.86 -13.65
CA VAL A 513 25.86 7.79 -14.86
C VAL A 513 27.30 7.47 -14.44
N GLU A 514 27.78 6.27 -14.66
CA GLU A 514 29.22 6.04 -14.74
C GLU A 514 29.64 6.22 -16.21
N PRO A 515 30.46 7.21 -16.56
CA PRO A 515 31.01 7.25 -17.90
C PRO A 515 31.77 5.94 -18.13
N LEU A 516 31.38 5.20 -19.16
CA LEU A 516 32.22 4.12 -19.65
C LEU A 516 33.55 4.76 -20.00
N THR A 517 34.61 4.48 -19.24
CA THR A 517 35.97 4.78 -19.64
C THR A 517 36.26 3.89 -20.84
N ALA A 518 35.82 4.35 -22.00
CA ALA A 518 36.15 3.73 -23.27
C ALA A 518 37.33 4.49 -23.82
N ALA A 519 38.45 3.82 -24.06
CA ALA A 519 39.44 4.35 -24.98
C ALA A 519 38.75 4.61 -26.32
N PRO A 520 39.14 5.63 -27.09
CA PRO A 520 38.59 5.90 -28.41
C PRO A 520 38.76 4.65 -29.28
N PHE A 521 37.67 3.92 -29.49
CA PHE A 521 37.66 2.78 -30.40
C PHE A 521 37.35 3.26 -31.80
N GLU A 522 38.11 2.77 -32.78
CA GLU A 522 37.70 2.84 -34.18
C GLU A 522 36.36 2.08 -34.36
N ALA A 523 35.60 2.42 -35.38
CA ALA A 523 34.21 2.04 -35.63
C ALA A 523 33.86 0.53 -35.62
N GLY A 524 34.74 -0.37 -35.26
CA GLY A 524 34.51 -1.80 -35.17
C GLY A 524 35.48 -2.51 -34.23
N LEU A 525 35.06 -2.79 -33.00
CA LEU A 525 35.84 -3.58 -32.06
C LEU A 525 35.44 -5.06 -32.15
N SER A 526 36.28 -5.90 -32.79
CA SER A 526 36.03 -7.34 -32.83
C SER A 526 36.52 -8.02 -31.55
N GLY A 527 35.76 -9.01 -31.04
CA GLY A 527 36.14 -9.80 -29.86
C GLY A 527 37.50 -10.49 -30.02
N TRP A 528 37.88 -10.86 -31.23
CA TRP A 528 39.20 -11.41 -31.54
C TRP A 528 40.33 -10.41 -31.33
N ARG A 529 40.13 -9.16 -31.67
CA ARG A 529 41.08 -8.06 -31.41
C ARG A 529 41.26 -7.84 -29.91
N VAL A 530 40.15 -7.84 -29.14
CA VAL A 530 40.20 -7.71 -27.68
C VAL A 530 40.93 -8.89 -27.06
N LEU A 531 40.68 -10.12 -27.53
CA LEU A 531 41.35 -11.33 -27.05
C LEU A 531 42.84 -11.27 -27.37
N GLY A 532 43.22 -10.91 -28.62
CA GLY A 532 44.62 -10.75 -29.02
C GLY A 532 45.34 -9.72 -28.17
N HIS A 533 44.68 -8.59 -27.87
CA HIS A 533 45.21 -7.54 -26.99
C HIS A 533 45.41 -8.02 -25.54
N ARG A 534 44.49 -8.81 -24.99
CA ARG A 534 44.58 -9.39 -23.63
C ARG A 534 45.66 -10.49 -23.52
N LEU A 535 45.95 -11.17 -24.61
CA LEU A 535 46.95 -12.23 -24.63
C LEU A 535 48.38 -11.68 -24.90
N ASN A 536 48.48 -10.41 -25.31
CA ASN A 536 49.78 -9.77 -25.54
C ASN A 536 50.31 -9.13 -24.24
N PRO A 537 51.34 -9.70 -23.57
CA PRO A 537 51.86 -9.17 -22.31
C PRO A 537 52.53 -7.79 -22.43
N PHE A 538 52.78 -7.33 -23.64
CA PHE A 538 53.40 -6.01 -23.92
C PHE A 538 52.38 -4.94 -24.33
N ALA A 539 51.10 -5.29 -24.46
CA ALA A 539 50.08 -4.34 -24.82
C ALA A 539 49.60 -3.56 -23.58
N PRO A 540 49.48 -2.23 -23.64
CA PRO A 540 48.93 -1.46 -22.53
C PRO A 540 47.48 -1.88 -22.25
N PRO A 541 47.03 -1.97 -20.94
CA PRO A 541 45.68 -2.36 -20.62
C PRO A 541 44.69 -1.36 -21.22
N GLN A 542 43.83 -1.84 -22.12
CA GLN A 542 42.74 -1.05 -22.68
C GLN A 542 41.44 -1.36 -21.91
N PRO A 543 40.76 -0.34 -21.35
CA PRO A 543 39.47 -0.52 -20.71
C PRO A 543 38.39 -0.79 -21.76
N VAL A 544 38.04 -2.07 -21.95
CA VAL A 544 36.96 -2.53 -22.83
C VAL A 544 35.75 -2.90 -21.95
N PRO A 545 34.57 -2.33 -22.20
CA PRO A 545 33.38 -2.73 -21.47
C PRO A 545 33.08 -4.22 -21.69
N SER A 546 32.72 -4.92 -20.65
CA SER A 546 32.32 -6.32 -20.77
C SER A 546 30.93 -6.45 -21.41
N VAL A 547 30.64 -7.60 -22.03
CA VAL A 547 29.29 -7.91 -22.54
C VAL A 547 28.24 -7.76 -21.44
N VAL A 548 28.61 -8.11 -20.20
CA VAL A 548 27.77 -7.96 -19.00
C VAL A 548 27.45 -6.49 -18.71
N ASP A 549 28.47 -5.61 -18.79
CA ASP A 549 28.28 -4.17 -18.56
C ASP A 549 27.40 -3.55 -19.65
N ILE A 550 27.57 -3.97 -20.89
CA ILE A 550 26.77 -3.48 -22.03
C ILE A 550 25.30 -3.95 -21.85
N LEU A 551 25.06 -5.22 -21.58
CA LEU A 551 23.71 -5.78 -21.43
C LEU A 551 23.00 -5.18 -20.21
N SER A 552 23.65 -5.10 -19.05
CA SER A 552 23.04 -4.52 -17.85
C SER A 552 22.72 -3.04 -17.98
N ARG A 553 23.54 -2.30 -18.74
CA ARG A 553 23.27 -0.88 -19.01
C ARG A 553 22.19 -0.68 -20.07
N SER A 554 22.16 -1.50 -21.12
CA SER A 554 21.14 -1.38 -22.17
C SER A 554 19.72 -1.67 -21.64
N THR A 555 19.58 -2.60 -20.71
CA THR A 555 18.29 -2.85 -20.03
C THR A 555 17.85 -1.68 -19.16
N GLY A 556 18.78 -0.92 -18.59
CA GLY A 556 18.49 0.25 -17.76
C GLY A 556 18.22 1.57 -18.52
N LEU A 557 18.56 1.67 -19.80
CA LEU A 557 18.50 2.94 -20.53
C LEU A 557 17.08 3.50 -20.71
N SER A 558 16.10 2.65 -20.97
CA SER A 558 14.69 3.06 -21.11
C SER A 558 14.09 3.53 -19.79
N GLN A 559 14.60 3.02 -18.68
CA GLN A 559 14.09 3.25 -17.34
C GLN A 559 14.63 4.52 -16.67
N VAL A 560 15.82 4.99 -17.03
CA VAL A 560 16.44 6.17 -16.39
C VAL A 560 15.51 7.38 -16.41
N ARG A 561 14.68 7.54 -17.44
CA ARG A 561 13.69 8.62 -17.53
C ARG A 561 12.48 8.39 -16.63
N HIS A 562 11.88 7.19 -16.65
CA HIS A 562 10.72 6.84 -15.82
C HIS A 562 11.10 6.79 -14.35
N GLN A 563 12.25 6.21 -14.04
CA GLN A 563 12.78 6.11 -12.68
C GLN A 563 13.12 7.49 -12.10
N ARG A 564 13.64 8.44 -12.87
CA ARG A 564 13.86 9.81 -12.40
C ARG A 564 12.53 10.47 -12.03
N ALA A 565 11.52 10.38 -12.87
CA ALA A 565 10.21 10.94 -12.59
C ALA A 565 9.57 10.31 -11.34
N ALA A 566 9.69 8.99 -11.16
CA ALA A 566 9.17 8.28 -9.99
C ALA A 566 9.97 8.58 -8.71
N LEU A 567 11.30 8.75 -8.81
CA LEU A 567 12.17 9.02 -7.66
C LEU A 567 12.23 10.51 -7.29
N ASP A 568 11.93 11.42 -8.20
CA ASP A 568 11.87 12.87 -7.94
C ASP A 568 10.47 13.36 -7.53
N GLY A 569 9.47 12.46 -7.49
CA GLY A 569 8.10 12.76 -7.07
C GLY A 569 7.94 12.89 -5.55
N ASP A 570 6.89 13.61 -5.12
CA ASP A 570 6.52 13.83 -3.70
C ASP A 570 6.09 12.52 -2.95
N HIS A 571 6.36 11.36 -3.53
CA HIS A 571 5.88 10.06 -3.06
C HIS A 571 6.90 9.31 -2.18
N ILE A 572 8.12 9.83 -2.04
CA ILE A 572 9.21 9.22 -1.28
C ILE A 572 9.55 10.13 -0.11
N ASP A 573 9.43 9.61 1.12
CA ASP A 573 9.77 10.37 2.32
C ASP A 573 11.27 10.43 2.56
N LEU A 574 12.02 9.39 2.14
CA LEU A 574 13.48 9.36 2.20
C LEU A 574 14.05 8.55 1.04
N LEU A 575 14.76 9.22 0.14
CA LEU A 575 15.52 8.58 -0.93
C LEU A 575 17.00 8.48 -0.53
N LEU A 576 17.50 7.25 -0.43
CA LEU A 576 18.89 6.94 -0.11
C LEU A 576 19.66 6.54 -1.38
N ARG A 577 20.78 7.20 -1.62
CA ARG A 577 21.72 6.91 -2.72
C ARG A 577 23.12 6.73 -2.15
N PRO A 578 23.42 5.58 -1.51
CA PRO A 578 24.75 5.35 -0.97
C PRO A 578 25.84 5.47 -2.05
N PRO A 579 26.99 6.06 -1.75
CA PRO A 579 28.08 6.23 -2.71
C PRO A 579 28.79 4.90 -2.97
N VAL A 580 28.23 4.09 -3.88
CA VAL A 580 28.70 2.74 -4.25
C VAL A 580 29.53 2.71 -5.53
N ALA A 581 29.94 3.89 -6.04
CA ALA A 581 30.78 4.01 -7.21
C ALA A 581 32.13 3.31 -7.02
N GLY A 582 32.71 2.76 -8.10
CA GLY A 582 33.98 2.04 -8.06
C GLY A 582 33.88 0.54 -7.75
N ILE A 583 32.72 0.03 -7.34
CA ILE A 583 32.46 -1.41 -7.18
C ILE A 583 31.71 -1.94 -8.40
N GLY A 584 32.29 -2.92 -9.09
CA GLY A 584 31.64 -3.60 -10.21
C GLY A 584 30.41 -4.40 -9.79
N SER A 585 29.41 -4.50 -10.66
CA SER A 585 28.15 -5.22 -10.37
C SER A 585 28.32 -6.72 -10.02
N LEU A 586 29.46 -7.31 -10.38
CA LEU A 586 29.81 -8.70 -10.06
C LEU A 586 30.96 -8.83 -9.03
N ASP A 587 31.44 -7.72 -8.47
CA ASP A 587 32.49 -7.76 -7.43
C ASP A 587 31.90 -7.94 -6.02
N PHE A 588 31.44 -9.15 -5.75
CA PHE A 588 30.83 -9.51 -4.45
C PHE A 588 31.81 -9.42 -3.26
N LYS A 589 33.11 -9.58 -3.49
CA LYS A 589 34.10 -9.46 -2.41
C LYS A 589 34.31 -8.01 -2.00
N GLY A 590 34.47 -7.12 -2.99
CA GLY A 590 34.53 -5.68 -2.75
C GLY A 590 33.21 -5.15 -2.20
N GLY A 591 32.08 -5.75 -2.60
CA GLY A 591 30.74 -5.38 -2.12
C GLY A 591 30.54 -5.46 -0.61
N LEU A 592 31.26 -6.35 0.11
CA LEU A 592 31.13 -6.45 1.58
C LEU A 592 31.52 -5.15 2.31
N ALA A 593 32.45 -4.38 1.77
CA ALA A 593 32.83 -3.08 2.31
C ALA A 593 31.69 -2.05 2.23
N LEU A 594 30.74 -2.26 1.31
CA LEU A 594 29.61 -1.36 1.11
C LEU A 594 28.56 -1.43 2.24
N ILE A 595 28.59 -2.45 3.11
CA ILE A 595 27.71 -2.50 4.30
C ILE A 595 27.93 -1.26 5.16
N GLU A 596 29.18 -0.93 5.44
CA GLU A 596 29.51 0.24 6.26
C GLU A 596 29.23 1.56 5.51
N VAL A 597 29.40 1.59 4.20
CA VAL A 597 29.05 2.76 3.35
C VAL A 597 27.54 3.01 3.41
N GLY A 598 26.72 1.97 3.24
CA GLY A 598 25.28 2.07 3.34
C GLY A 598 24.82 2.53 4.72
N TYR A 599 25.45 1.99 5.77
CA TYR A 599 25.15 2.38 7.16
C TYR A 599 25.39 3.87 7.41
N ARG A 600 26.62 4.36 7.14
CA ARG A 600 26.98 5.76 7.39
C ARG A 600 26.12 6.73 6.59
N HIS A 601 25.93 6.45 5.33
CA HIS A 601 25.07 7.26 4.46
C HIS A 601 23.65 7.38 5.02
N THR A 602 23.09 6.29 5.52
CA THR A 602 21.73 6.28 6.08
C THR A 602 21.65 7.04 7.40
N VAL A 603 22.63 6.88 8.30
CA VAL A 603 22.68 7.63 9.56
C VAL A 603 22.72 9.14 9.29
N GLU A 604 23.56 9.58 8.34
CA GLU A 604 23.62 11.00 7.95
C GLU A 604 22.32 11.51 7.33
N ALA A 605 21.69 10.70 6.47
CA ALA A 605 20.42 11.05 5.84
C ALA A 605 19.27 11.13 6.85
N LEU A 606 19.20 10.20 7.82
CA LEU A 606 18.19 10.21 8.88
C LEU A 606 18.35 11.46 9.78
N ALA A 607 19.57 11.82 10.14
CA ALA A 607 19.84 13.02 10.93
C ALA A 607 19.39 14.31 10.21
N LYS A 608 19.47 14.35 8.87
CA LYS A 608 19.04 15.51 8.06
C LYS A 608 17.54 15.55 7.82
N SER A 609 16.87 14.40 7.69
CA SER A 609 15.45 14.30 7.30
C SER A 609 14.48 14.42 8.47
N GLY A 610 14.93 14.21 9.72
CA GLY A 610 14.07 14.10 10.89
C GLY A 610 13.07 12.93 10.83
N LEU A 611 13.27 11.97 9.93
CA LEU A 611 12.34 10.86 9.72
C LEU A 611 12.21 9.97 10.97
N ALA A 612 13.32 9.71 11.67
CA ALA A 612 13.32 8.88 12.87
C ALA A 612 12.48 9.50 14.00
N GLU A 613 12.53 10.82 14.18
CA GLU A 613 11.75 11.54 15.18
C GLU A 613 10.24 11.39 14.96
N ARG A 614 9.81 11.28 13.69
CA ARG A 614 8.40 11.11 13.32
C ARG A 614 7.83 9.72 13.63
N PHE A 615 8.66 8.78 14.04
CA PHE A 615 8.23 7.44 14.52
C PHE A 615 8.46 7.27 16.03
N ALA A 616 9.19 8.19 16.68
CA ALA A 616 9.43 8.17 18.11
C ALA A 616 8.23 8.69 18.94
N THR A 617 7.30 9.41 18.31
CA THR A 617 6.04 9.90 18.88
C THR A 617 4.88 8.94 18.60
#